data_c9dcc86a1a355119b225614d38adbf18
#
_entry.id   c9dcc86a1a355119b225614d38adbf18
#
_cell.length_a   1.000
_cell.length_b   1.000
_cell.length_c   1.000
_cell.angle_alpha   90.00
_cell.angle_beta   90.00
_cell.angle_gamma   90.00
#
_symmetry.space_group_name_H-M   'P 1'
#
loop_
_entity.id
_entity.type
_entity.pdbx_description
1 polymer ?
#
loop_
_entity_poly.entity_id
_entity_poly.type
_entity_poly.pdbx_seq_one_letter_code
_entity_poly.pdbx_strand_id
1 'polypeptide(L)'
;IVTAVASLRARARGEGAAFVAVDTDGWVKGWSALEYKIDLARGVNADAVVVVGDPELYGFLEKSLESNVYYVRSPSVQAVRGVDERRRLRSENYIRFLEGGTREVSLKSVKIQGACIGGTPFEDERLKASIESQIGSPVKLITRYPGGVCIIVDSERQVEPHEIKGAARKLAGGEVLVVSTGSMKGVLAALVDADGVEHPALLVDVDLDTMTATFKTRFQGEVRKVIFGRVKLGEEYHEEIRGRILV
;
A
#
# COMPACT_ATOMS: atom_id res chain seq x y z
N ILE A 1 -5.45 -2.85 7.21
CA ILE A 1 -5.24 -4.23 7.72
C ILE A 1 -6.51 -4.71 8.41
N VAL A 2 -7.02 -4.05 9.46
CA VAL A 2 -8.21 -4.49 10.23
C VAL A 2 -9.39 -4.82 9.32
N THR A 3 -9.76 -3.90 8.43
CA THR A 3 -10.86 -4.11 7.47
C THR A 3 -10.64 -5.32 6.55
N ALA A 4 -9.42 -5.53 6.07
CA ALA A 4 -9.10 -6.68 5.22
C ALA A 4 -9.22 -8.00 5.96
N VAL A 5 -8.73 -8.08 7.20
CA VAL A 5 -8.84 -9.28 8.03
C VAL A 5 -10.31 -9.57 8.39
N ALA A 6 -11.09 -8.53 8.70
CA ALA A 6 -12.53 -8.67 8.96
C ALA A 6 -13.27 -9.22 7.73
N SER A 7 -12.95 -8.73 6.52
CA SER A 7 -13.52 -9.23 5.27
C SER A 7 -13.15 -10.69 5.00
N LEU A 8 -11.89 -11.06 5.23
CA LEU A 8 -11.44 -12.45 5.09
C LEU A 8 -12.15 -13.40 6.08
N ARG A 9 -12.32 -12.95 7.34
CA ARG A 9 -13.09 -13.71 8.33
C ARG A 9 -14.55 -13.89 7.88
N ALA A 10 -15.19 -12.81 7.45
CA ALA A 10 -16.56 -12.86 6.98
C ALA A 10 -16.72 -13.84 5.81
N ARG A 11 -15.80 -13.80 4.85
CA ARG A 11 -15.78 -14.73 3.71
C ARG A 11 -15.59 -16.16 4.17
N ALA A 12 -14.60 -16.45 5.02
CA ALA A 12 -14.38 -17.80 5.55
C ALA A 12 -15.62 -18.37 6.26
N ARG A 13 -16.31 -17.55 7.06
CA ARG A 13 -17.58 -17.93 7.69
C ARG A 13 -18.68 -18.18 6.66
N GLY A 14 -18.79 -17.34 5.63
CA GLY A 14 -19.76 -17.53 4.55
C GLY A 14 -19.51 -18.80 3.73
N GLU A 15 -18.27 -19.24 3.62
CA GLU A 15 -17.84 -20.49 2.99
C GLU A 15 -17.98 -21.72 3.94
N GLY A 16 -18.53 -21.55 5.16
CA GLY A 16 -18.83 -22.62 6.09
C GLY A 16 -17.71 -22.97 7.07
N ALA A 17 -16.69 -22.13 7.23
CA ALA A 17 -15.64 -22.36 8.21
C ALA A 17 -16.22 -22.34 9.64
N ALA A 18 -16.12 -23.46 10.36
CA ALA A 18 -16.56 -23.56 11.74
C ALA A 18 -15.61 -22.80 12.69
N PHE A 19 -14.34 -22.69 12.35
CA PHE A 19 -13.30 -22.01 13.11
C PHE A 19 -12.43 -21.14 12.21
N VAL A 20 -12.08 -19.94 12.67
CA VAL A 20 -11.15 -19.02 11.98
C VAL A 20 -10.08 -18.59 12.97
N ALA A 21 -8.83 -18.94 12.72
CA ALA A 21 -7.69 -18.45 13.47
C ALA A 21 -7.04 -17.27 12.71
N VAL A 22 -6.80 -16.18 13.43
CA VAL A 22 -6.09 -15.01 12.89
C VAL A 22 -4.72 -14.93 13.56
N ASP A 23 -3.67 -15.28 12.82
CA ASP A 23 -2.29 -15.04 13.25
C ASP A 23 -1.93 -13.59 12.96
N THR A 24 -1.46 -12.88 13.99
CA THR A 24 -1.16 -11.45 13.88
C THR A 24 0.35 -11.21 13.76
N ASP A 25 0.72 -10.02 13.30
CA ASP A 25 2.11 -9.59 13.31
C ASP A 25 2.67 -9.46 14.74
N GLY A 26 4.01 -9.46 14.86
CA GLY A 26 4.73 -9.30 16.13
C GLY A 26 4.87 -7.85 16.61
N TRP A 27 4.13 -6.91 16.04
CA TRP A 27 4.17 -5.52 16.50
C TRP A 27 3.29 -5.35 17.73
N VAL A 28 3.93 -5.33 18.90
CA VAL A 28 3.28 -5.30 20.22
C VAL A 28 3.81 -4.18 21.13
N LYS A 29 4.79 -3.40 20.65
CA LYS A 29 5.41 -2.35 21.46
C LYS A 29 4.90 -0.95 21.09
N GLY A 30 4.58 -0.19 22.12
CA GLY A 30 4.08 1.20 22.00
C GLY A 30 2.56 1.27 21.88
N TRP A 31 2.03 2.46 22.20
CA TRP A 31 0.59 2.70 22.28
C TRP A 31 -0.16 2.34 20.98
N SER A 32 0.35 2.79 19.85
CA SER A 32 -0.28 2.51 18.54
C SER A 32 -0.33 1.01 18.20
N ALA A 33 0.63 0.20 18.69
CA ALA A 33 0.57 -1.23 18.52
C ALA A 33 -0.55 -1.85 19.37
N LEU A 34 -0.72 -1.37 20.59
CA LEU A 34 -1.79 -1.83 21.49
C LEU A 34 -3.18 -1.46 20.95
N GLU A 35 -3.37 -0.20 20.50
CA GLU A 35 -4.62 0.24 19.85
C GLU A 35 -4.92 -0.63 18.62
N TYR A 36 -3.93 -0.86 17.77
CA TYR A 36 -4.08 -1.72 16.59
C TYR A 36 -4.53 -3.15 16.96
N LYS A 37 -3.97 -3.76 18.02
CA LYS A 37 -4.38 -5.10 18.47
C LYS A 37 -5.82 -5.12 18.99
N ILE A 38 -6.23 -4.08 19.73
CA ILE A 38 -7.62 -3.92 20.18
C ILE A 38 -8.56 -3.76 18.99
N ASP A 39 -8.22 -2.86 18.06
CA ASP A 39 -9.04 -2.61 16.88
C ASP A 39 -9.15 -3.86 15.99
N LEU A 40 -8.07 -4.64 15.88
CA LEU A 40 -8.10 -5.89 15.16
C LEU A 40 -9.04 -6.90 15.83
N ALA A 41 -8.90 -7.12 17.16
CA ALA A 41 -9.75 -8.05 17.89
C ALA A 41 -11.23 -7.67 17.80
N ARG A 42 -11.55 -6.38 17.93
CA ARG A 42 -12.91 -5.84 17.77
C ARG A 42 -13.40 -5.94 16.33
N GLY A 43 -12.57 -5.54 15.37
CA GLY A 43 -12.93 -5.54 13.94
C GLY A 43 -13.21 -6.96 13.40
N VAL A 44 -12.54 -7.98 13.93
CA VAL A 44 -12.86 -9.37 13.58
C VAL A 44 -13.91 -10.00 14.53
N ASN A 45 -14.43 -9.25 15.48
CA ASN A 45 -15.35 -9.76 16.50
C ASN A 45 -14.82 -11.09 17.09
N ALA A 46 -13.64 -11.02 17.70
CA ALA A 46 -12.94 -12.20 18.21
C ALA A 46 -13.69 -12.80 19.41
N ASP A 47 -13.97 -14.10 19.37
CA ASP A 47 -14.55 -14.82 20.49
C ASP A 47 -13.50 -15.04 21.61
N ALA A 48 -12.23 -15.15 21.20
CA ALA A 48 -11.10 -15.36 22.10
C ALA A 48 -9.82 -14.71 21.52
N VAL A 49 -8.98 -14.19 22.41
CA VAL A 49 -7.63 -13.69 22.10
C VAL A 49 -6.60 -14.49 22.87
N VAL A 50 -5.59 -14.99 22.19
CA VAL A 50 -4.50 -15.75 22.81
C VAL A 50 -3.23 -14.94 22.76
N VAL A 51 -2.65 -14.63 23.91
CA VAL A 51 -1.37 -13.94 24.05
C VAL A 51 -0.29 -14.97 24.38
N VAL A 52 0.75 -15.02 23.55
CA VAL A 52 1.85 -15.97 23.70
C VAL A 52 3.09 -15.24 24.21
N GLY A 53 3.56 -15.60 25.39
CA GLY A 53 4.86 -15.22 25.93
C GLY A 53 5.02 -13.79 26.45
N ASP A 54 4.01 -12.94 26.36
CA ASP A 54 4.05 -11.55 26.83
C ASP A 54 2.99 -11.32 27.92
N PRO A 55 3.36 -11.40 29.21
CA PRO A 55 2.43 -11.20 30.32
C PRO A 55 1.95 -9.75 30.47
N GLU A 56 2.74 -8.76 30.03
CA GLU A 56 2.32 -7.34 30.09
C GLU A 56 1.22 -7.06 29.05
N LEU A 57 1.42 -7.56 27.82
CA LEU A 57 0.41 -7.50 26.78
C LEU A 57 -0.88 -8.25 27.20
N TYR A 58 -0.75 -9.42 27.80
CA TYR A 58 -1.89 -10.16 28.35
C TYR A 58 -2.68 -9.29 29.33
N GLY A 59 -2.02 -8.77 30.38
CA GLY A 59 -2.70 -7.97 31.41
C GLY A 59 -3.32 -6.67 30.87
N PHE A 60 -2.77 -6.12 29.79
CA PHE A 60 -3.34 -4.96 29.11
C PHE A 60 -4.60 -5.33 28.31
N LEU A 61 -4.53 -6.38 27.48
CA LEU A 61 -5.64 -6.80 26.64
C LEU A 61 -6.81 -7.36 27.45
N GLU A 62 -6.55 -8.10 28.54
CA GLU A 62 -7.56 -8.60 29.47
C GLU A 62 -8.43 -7.48 30.04
N LYS A 63 -7.85 -6.31 30.31
CA LYS A 63 -8.58 -5.13 30.81
C LYS A 63 -9.24 -4.30 29.72
N SER A 64 -8.83 -4.47 28.46
CA SER A 64 -9.24 -3.61 27.34
C SER A 64 -10.26 -4.24 26.41
N LEU A 65 -10.41 -5.57 26.46
CA LEU A 65 -11.30 -6.34 25.58
C LEU A 65 -12.41 -6.98 26.39
N GLU A 66 -13.59 -7.07 25.77
CA GLU A 66 -14.73 -7.84 26.31
C GLU A 66 -14.62 -9.34 25.97
N SER A 67 -13.81 -9.69 24.98
CA SER A 67 -13.52 -11.06 24.58
C SER A 67 -12.69 -11.79 25.65
N ASN A 68 -12.80 -13.10 25.71
CA ASN A 68 -11.94 -13.91 26.57
C ASN A 68 -10.48 -13.80 26.13
N VAL A 69 -9.59 -13.40 27.03
CA VAL A 69 -8.15 -13.32 26.79
C VAL A 69 -7.44 -14.45 27.52
N TYR A 70 -6.63 -15.21 26.82
CA TYR A 70 -5.88 -16.34 27.35
C TYR A 70 -4.38 -16.09 27.25
N TYR A 71 -3.65 -16.46 28.29
CA TYR A 71 -2.20 -16.42 28.29
C TYR A 71 -1.59 -17.80 28.08
N VAL A 72 -0.67 -17.91 27.15
CA VAL A 72 0.11 -19.12 26.89
C VAL A 72 1.60 -18.79 27.02
N ARG A 73 2.33 -19.61 27.76
CA ARG A 73 3.78 -19.45 27.89
C ARG A 73 4.46 -19.71 26.54
N SER A 74 5.49 -18.94 26.25
CA SER A 74 6.36 -19.23 25.12
C SER A 74 7.02 -20.59 25.26
N PRO A 75 7.23 -21.33 24.15
CA PRO A 75 8.03 -22.55 24.16
C PRO A 75 9.45 -22.26 24.71
N SER A 76 10.02 -23.23 25.41
CA SER A 76 11.40 -23.11 25.95
C SER A 76 12.47 -22.98 24.84
N VAL A 77 12.17 -23.48 23.65
CA VAL A 77 13.04 -23.36 22.48
C VAL A 77 12.33 -22.41 21.49
N GLN A 78 12.87 -21.20 21.35
CA GLN A 78 12.41 -20.24 20.36
C GLN A 78 13.44 -20.17 19.22
N ALA A 79 13.01 -20.50 18.03
CA ALA A 79 13.77 -20.17 16.82
C ALA A 79 13.66 -18.66 16.58
N VAL A 80 14.59 -17.88 17.09
CA VAL A 80 14.66 -16.42 16.84
C VAL A 80 15.23 -16.24 15.43
N ARG A 81 14.34 -15.96 14.49
CA ARG A 81 14.75 -15.62 13.11
C ARG A 81 15.47 -14.29 13.09
N GLY A 82 16.65 -14.27 12.49
CA GLY A 82 17.43 -13.05 12.27
C GLY A 82 16.70 -12.07 11.34
N VAL A 83 17.19 -10.83 11.27
CA VAL A 83 16.62 -9.79 10.40
C VAL A 83 16.71 -10.23 8.93
N ASP A 84 17.85 -10.81 8.53
CA ASP A 84 18.09 -11.23 7.15
C ASP A 84 17.21 -12.42 6.73
N GLU A 85 17.01 -13.38 7.64
CA GLU A 85 16.09 -14.50 7.39
C GLU A 85 14.66 -14.01 7.20
N ARG A 86 14.19 -13.08 8.04
CA ARG A 86 12.87 -12.47 7.88
C ARG A 86 12.73 -11.69 6.59
N ARG A 87 13.82 -10.99 6.16
CA ARG A 87 13.86 -10.27 4.89
C ARG A 87 13.76 -11.24 3.72
N ARG A 88 14.56 -12.30 3.72
CA ARG A 88 14.53 -13.36 2.71
C ARG A 88 13.14 -13.98 2.57
N LEU A 89 12.51 -14.38 3.68
CA LEU A 89 11.17 -14.97 3.65
C LEU A 89 10.10 -14.01 3.10
N ARG A 90 10.24 -12.70 3.34
CA ARG A 90 9.34 -11.71 2.71
C ARG A 90 9.56 -11.64 1.21
N SER A 91 10.80 -11.58 0.74
CA SER A 91 11.11 -11.58 -0.69
C SER A 91 10.61 -12.85 -1.39
N GLU A 92 10.78 -14.02 -0.78
CA GLU A 92 10.24 -15.29 -1.27
C GLU A 92 8.71 -15.25 -1.40
N ASN A 93 8.01 -14.64 -0.45
CA ASN A 93 6.56 -14.46 -0.53
C ASN A 93 6.17 -13.50 -1.66
N TYR A 94 6.88 -12.38 -1.84
CA TYR A 94 6.63 -11.48 -2.98
C TYR A 94 6.82 -12.21 -4.31
N ILE A 95 7.92 -12.95 -4.47
CA ILE A 95 8.16 -13.80 -5.65
C ILE A 95 6.96 -14.72 -5.89
N ARG A 96 6.57 -15.48 -4.86
CA ARG A 96 5.46 -16.43 -4.94
C ARG A 96 4.14 -15.82 -5.42
N PHE A 97 3.82 -14.58 -5.02
CA PHE A 97 2.55 -13.94 -5.35
C PHE A 97 2.60 -13.08 -6.61
N LEU A 98 3.77 -12.56 -6.98
CA LEU A 98 3.92 -11.64 -8.09
C LEU A 98 4.40 -12.31 -9.38
N GLU A 99 5.12 -13.44 -9.30
CA GLU A 99 5.59 -14.13 -10.50
C GLU A 99 4.45 -14.85 -11.22
N GLY A 100 4.14 -14.42 -12.42
CA GLY A 100 3.05 -14.98 -13.22
C GLY A 100 2.89 -14.35 -14.59
N GLY A 101 3.67 -13.33 -14.87
CA GLY A 101 3.61 -12.58 -16.13
C GLY A 101 3.32 -11.10 -15.92
N THR A 102 3.24 -10.38 -17.02
CA THR A 102 2.86 -8.96 -17.04
C THR A 102 1.46 -8.80 -17.59
N ARG A 103 0.81 -7.74 -17.16
CA ARG A 103 -0.53 -7.36 -17.60
C ARG A 103 -0.62 -5.85 -17.73
N GLU A 104 -1.19 -5.41 -18.84
CA GLU A 104 -1.55 -4.02 -19.05
C GLU A 104 -2.98 -3.76 -18.54
N VAL A 105 -3.16 -2.61 -17.88
CA VAL A 105 -4.44 -2.14 -17.35
C VAL A 105 -4.64 -0.70 -17.80
N SER A 106 -5.74 -0.43 -18.49
CA SER A 106 -6.12 0.94 -18.84
C SER A 106 -6.63 1.68 -17.59
N LEU A 107 -5.90 2.69 -17.16
CA LEU A 107 -6.25 3.52 -16.02
C LEU A 107 -7.49 4.39 -16.27
N LYS A 108 -7.91 4.56 -17.55
CA LYS A 108 -9.15 5.26 -17.92
C LYS A 108 -10.41 4.46 -17.62
N SER A 109 -10.30 3.13 -17.55
CA SER A 109 -11.45 2.22 -17.42
C SER A 109 -11.64 1.68 -16.00
N VAL A 110 -10.75 2.01 -15.07
CA VAL A 110 -10.75 1.49 -13.70
C VAL A 110 -10.81 2.61 -12.66
N LYS A 111 -11.29 2.29 -11.46
CA LYS A 111 -11.16 3.21 -10.32
C LYS A 111 -9.73 3.18 -9.81
N ILE A 112 -9.19 4.34 -9.42
CA ILE A 112 -7.83 4.47 -8.89
C ILE A 112 -7.91 4.92 -7.43
N GLN A 113 -7.14 4.25 -6.58
CA GLN A 113 -7.00 4.60 -5.16
C GLN A 113 -5.53 4.59 -4.75
N GLY A 114 -5.14 5.54 -3.91
CA GLY A 114 -3.78 5.60 -3.36
C GLY A 114 -2.75 6.28 -4.27
N ALA A 115 -3.19 6.79 -5.43
CA ALA A 115 -2.33 7.49 -6.39
C ALA A 115 -2.92 8.83 -6.79
N CYS A 116 -2.08 9.83 -7.01
CA CYS A 116 -2.52 11.15 -7.43
C CYS A 116 -2.96 11.22 -8.91
N ILE A 117 -2.64 10.21 -9.71
CA ILE A 117 -3.19 10.01 -11.07
C ILE A 117 -4.73 10.03 -11.06
N GLY A 118 -5.36 9.60 -9.95
CA GLY A 118 -6.82 9.61 -9.80
C GLY A 118 -7.44 10.97 -9.49
N GLY A 119 -6.66 12.04 -9.42
CA GLY A 119 -7.15 13.41 -9.26
C GLY A 119 -7.83 13.95 -10.52
N THR A 120 -8.47 15.13 -10.41
CA THR A 120 -9.04 15.81 -11.57
C THR A 120 -7.94 16.43 -12.42
N PRO A 121 -7.83 16.08 -13.72
CA PRO A 121 -6.84 16.69 -14.61
C PRO A 121 -6.95 18.22 -14.64
N PHE A 122 -5.82 18.87 -14.69
CA PHE A 122 -5.71 20.32 -14.76
C PHE A 122 -4.76 20.72 -15.90
N GLU A 123 -5.31 21.34 -16.91
CA GLU A 123 -4.58 21.78 -18.10
C GLU A 123 -4.24 23.28 -17.99
N ASP A 124 -2.96 23.58 -17.91
CA ASP A 124 -2.41 24.93 -17.96
C ASP A 124 -1.02 24.84 -18.64
N GLU A 125 -1.01 25.07 -19.94
CA GLU A 125 0.21 24.97 -20.76
C GLU A 125 1.31 25.94 -20.32
N ARG A 126 0.97 27.13 -19.80
CA ARG A 126 1.96 28.10 -19.31
C ARG A 126 2.61 27.62 -18.03
N LEU A 127 1.80 27.04 -17.14
CA LEU A 127 2.30 26.46 -15.91
C LEU A 127 3.19 25.25 -16.21
N LYS A 128 2.73 24.37 -17.09
CA LYS A 128 3.47 23.19 -17.53
C LYS A 128 4.84 23.56 -18.08
N ALA A 129 4.90 24.47 -19.07
CA ALA A 129 6.16 24.97 -19.64
C ALA A 129 7.07 25.63 -18.59
N SER A 130 6.48 26.38 -17.63
CA SER A 130 7.25 26.98 -16.54
C SER A 130 7.87 25.94 -15.61
N ILE A 131 7.17 24.84 -15.31
CA ILE A 131 7.69 23.73 -14.50
C ILE A 131 8.80 23.00 -15.27
N GLU A 132 8.53 22.62 -16.51
CA GLU A 132 9.49 21.92 -17.38
C GLU A 132 10.81 22.67 -17.51
N SER A 133 10.76 24.01 -17.67
CA SER A 133 11.97 24.84 -17.74
C SER A 133 12.77 24.86 -16.43
N GLN A 134 12.15 24.63 -15.27
CA GLN A 134 12.83 24.62 -13.98
C GLN A 134 13.47 23.27 -13.65
N ILE A 135 12.83 22.17 -14.04
CA ILE A 135 13.28 20.81 -13.69
C ILE A 135 14.05 20.12 -14.83
N GLY A 136 13.95 20.64 -16.06
CA GLY A 136 14.57 20.02 -17.24
C GLY A 136 13.97 18.67 -17.63
N SER A 137 12.73 18.41 -17.25
CA SER A 137 12.01 17.16 -17.55
C SER A 137 10.58 17.44 -17.96
N PRO A 138 9.98 16.66 -18.88
CA PRO A 138 8.60 16.85 -19.32
C PRO A 138 7.60 16.66 -18.16
N VAL A 139 6.59 17.50 -18.10
CA VAL A 139 5.43 17.31 -17.23
C VAL A 139 4.38 16.48 -17.96
N LYS A 140 4.09 15.29 -17.47
CA LYS A 140 3.14 14.36 -18.08
C LYS A 140 1.69 14.64 -17.66
N LEU A 141 1.49 14.98 -16.40
CA LEU A 141 0.14 15.17 -15.88
C LEU A 141 0.16 16.14 -14.69
N ILE A 142 -0.82 17.03 -14.64
CA ILE A 142 -1.14 17.82 -13.46
C ILE A 142 -2.55 17.46 -13.04
N THR A 143 -2.74 17.09 -11.76
CA THR A 143 -4.07 16.78 -11.21
C THR A 143 -4.33 17.64 -9.98
N ARG A 144 -5.61 17.93 -9.75
CA ARG A 144 -6.10 18.58 -8.53
C ARG A 144 -6.81 17.59 -7.62
N TYR A 145 -6.63 17.79 -6.33
CA TYR A 145 -7.37 17.09 -5.28
C TYR A 145 -7.75 18.09 -4.17
N PRO A 146 -8.70 17.77 -3.28
CA PRO A 146 -9.05 18.66 -2.18
C PRO A 146 -7.83 19.01 -1.34
N GLY A 147 -7.45 20.29 -1.34
CA GLY A 147 -6.30 20.80 -0.59
C GLY A 147 -4.97 20.82 -1.32
N GLY A 148 -4.90 20.44 -2.62
CA GLY A 148 -3.63 20.50 -3.33
C GLY A 148 -3.65 20.11 -4.79
N VAL A 149 -2.43 20.05 -5.35
CA VAL A 149 -2.15 19.60 -6.71
C VAL A 149 -1.05 18.55 -6.70
N CYS A 150 -1.13 17.63 -7.64
CA CYS A 150 -0.06 16.69 -7.93
C CYS A 150 0.45 16.94 -9.34
N ILE A 151 1.77 16.96 -9.49
CA ILE A 151 2.48 17.16 -10.74
C ILE A 151 3.29 15.89 -11.00
N ILE A 152 3.01 15.23 -12.11
CA ILE A 152 3.74 14.02 -12.50
C ILE A 152 4.70 14.38 -13.63
N VAL A 153 5.98 14.12 -13.40
CA VAL A 153 7.08 14.45 -14.29
C VAL A 153 7.72 13.19 -14.86
N ASP A 154 8.14 13.25 -16.11
CA ASP A 154 8.86 12.17 -16.76
C ASP A 154 10.34 12.24 -16.39
N SER A 155 10.69 11.56 -15.32
CA SER A 155 12.05 11.56 -14.77
C SER A 155 12.33 10.25 -14.04
N GLU A 156 13.51 9.70 -14.26
CA GLU A 156 14.01 8.57 -13.46
C GLU A 156 14.49 9.01 -12.06
N ARG A 157 14.95 10.29 -11.93
CA ARG A 157 15.29 10.84 -10.61
C ARG A 157 14.05 11.37 -9.90
N GLN A 158 14.07 11.33 -8.60
CA GLN A 158 13.07 12.03 -7.80
C GLN A 158 13.25 13.54 -7.95
N VAL A 159 12.15 14.25 -8.20
CA VAL A 159 12.07 15.70 -8.25
C VAL A 159 11.42 16.20 -6.97
N GLU A 160 12.08 17.14 -6.30
CA GLU A 160 11.58 17.65 -5.04
C GLU A 160 10.69 18.90 -5.25
N PRO A 161 9.64 19.11 -4.44
CA PRO A 161 8.75 20.25 -4.57
C PRO A 161 9.46 21.61 -4.52
N HIS A 162 10.64 21.69 -3.89
CA HIS A 162 11.41 22.93 -3.83
C HIS A 162 12.05 23.32 -5.16
N GLU A 163 12.23 22.39 -6.09
CA GLU A 163 12.78 22.63 -7.43
C GLU A 163 11.80 23.43 -8.32
N ILE A 164 10.52 23.42 -8.00
CA ILE A 164 9.44 24.11 -8.73
C ILE A 164 8.81 25.29 -7.95
N LYS A 165 9.54 25.86 -6.99
CA LYS A 165 8.99 26.91 -6.07
C LYS A 165 8.30 28.08 -6.78
N GLY A 166 8.85 28.52 -7.92
CA GLY A 166 8.26 29.63 -8.68
C GLY A 166 6.93 29.30 -9.31
N ALA A 167 6.77 28.08 -9.81
CA ALA A 167 5.53 27.57 -10.39
C ALA A 167 4.52 27.17 -9.31
N ALA A 168 4.99 26.54 -8.24
CA ALA A 168 4.18 26.13 -7.11
C ALA A 168 3.46 27.30 -6.42
N ARG A 169 4.09 28.50 -6.37
CA ARG A 169 3.44 29.73 -5.84
C ARG A 169 2.23 30.17 -6.65
N LYS A 170 2.18 29.89 -7.95
CA LYS A 170 1.03 30.18 -8.80
C LYS A 170 -0.15 29.24 -8.59
N LEU A 171 0.14 28.05 -8.06
CA LEU A 171 -0.87 27.05 -7.66
C LEU A 171 -1.43 27.35 -6.26
N ALA A 172 -1.16 28.54 -5.74
CA ALA A 172 -1.29 29.00 -4.36
C ALA A 172 -2.58 28.57 -3.66
N GLY A 173 -2.41 28.04 -2.47
CA GLY A 173 -3.45 27.74 -1.48
C GLY A 173 -3.50 26.29 -1.01
N GLY A 174 -2.64 25.39 -1.51
CA GLY A 174 -2.65 23.98 -1.13
C GLY A 174 -1.29 23.29 -1.14
N GLU A 175 -1.30 22.02 -0.79
CA GLU A 175 -0.14 21.13 -0.88
C GLU A 175 0.26 20.94 -2.35
N VAL A 176 1.55 20.95 -2.66
CA VAL A 176 2.08 20.60 -3.97
C VAL A 176 2.88 19.32 -3.84
N LEU A 177 2.42 18.28 -4.50
CA LEU A 177 3.10 17.00 -4.61
C LEU A 177 3.78 16.90 -5.97
N VAL A 178 5.00 16.42 -6.00
CA VAL A 178 5.72 16.10 -7.24
C VAL A 178 6.05 14.61 -7.23
N VAL A 179 5.70 13.96 -8.33
CA VAL A 179 5.90 12.51 -8.51
C VAL A 179 6.69 12.30 -9.79
N SER A 180 7.78 11.56 -9.72
CA SER A 180 8.54 11.14 -10.88
C SER A 180 8.08 9.78 -11.38
N THR A 181 7.95 9.59 -12.69
CA THR A 181 7.55 8.29 -13.27
C THR A 181 8.48 7.16 -12.83
N GLY A 182 9.79 7.41 -12.72
CA GLY A 182 10.74 6.43 -12.18
C GLY A 182 10.50 6.05 -10.72
N SER A 183 9.96 6.97 -9.90
CA SER A 183 9.64 6.66 -8.50
C SER A 183 8.43 5.73 -8.36
N MET A 184 7.56 5.68 -9.36
CA MET A 184 6.37 4.84 -9.38
C MET A 184 6.69 3.36 -9.62
N LYS A 185 7.76 3.07 -10.38
CA LYS A 185 8.18 1.69 -10.69
C LYS A 185 8.54 0.93 -9.42
N GLY A 186 8.11 -0.31 -9.32
CA GLY A 186 8.33 -1.17 -8.15
C GLY A 186 7.31 -0.97 -7.01
N VAL A 187 6.32 -0.11 -7.18
CA VAL A 187 5.28 0.07 -6.16
C VAL A 187 4.35 -1.14 -6.14
N LEU A 188 4.15 -1.69 -4.94
CA LEU A 188 3.13 -2.73 -4.72
C LEU A 188 1.73 -2.15 -4.90
N ALA A 189 0.89 -2.88 -5.61
CA ALA A 189 -0.49 -2.53 -5.85
C ALA A 189 -1.41 -3.73 -5.64
N ALA A 190 -2.70 -3.48 -5.58
CA ALA A 190 -3.72 -4.51 -5.69
C ALA A 190 -4.59 -4.24 -6.91
N LEU A 191 -4.79 -5.26 -7.73
CA LEU A 191 -5.80 -5.27 -8.78
C LEU A 191 -7.08 -5.88 -8.21
N VAL A 192 -8.16 -5.11 -8.22
CA VAL A 192 -9.43 -5.52 -7.63
C VAL A 192 -10.37 -5.95 -8.75
N ASP A 193 -10.91 -7.15 -8.65
CA ASP A 193 -11.84 -7.72 -9.61
C ASP A 193 -13.30 -7.26 -9.39
N ALA A 194 -14.22 -7.84 -10.15
CA ALA A 194 -15.66 -7.53 -10.07
C ALA A 194 -16.29 -7.95 -8.73
N ASP A 195 -15.74 -8.98 -8.09
CA ASP A 195 -16.20 -9.50 -6.81
C ASP A 195 -15.59 -8.76 -5.61
N GLY A 196 -14.70 -7.76 -5.88
CA GLY A 196 -14.01 -6.97 -4.87
C GLY A 196 -12.81 -7.68 -4.25
N VAL A 197 -12.33 -8.77 -4.85
CA VAL A 197 -11.14 -9.49 -4.40
C VAL A 197 -9.89 -8.73 -4.83
N GLU A 198 -8.99 -8.53 -3.91
CA GLU A 198 -7.70 -7.85 -4.13
C GLU A 198 -6.63 -8.87 -4.53
N HIS A 199 -6.04 -8.68 -5.71
CA HIS A 199 -4.97 -9.51 -6.25
C HIS A 199 -3.64 -8.76 -6.21
N PRO A 200 -2.58 -9.31 -5.61
CA PRO A 200 -1.29 -8.65 -5.53
C PRO A 200 -0.71 -8.37 -6.92
N ALA A 201 -0.13 -7.17 -7.06
CA ALA A 201 0.52 -6.74 -8.28
C ALA A 201 1.70 -5.82 -7.98
N LEU A 202 2.68 -5.77 -8.87
CA LEU A 202 3.81 -4.85 -8.81
C LEU A 202 3.76 -3.95 -10.04
N LEU A 203 3.76 -2.65 -9.84
CA LEU A 203 3.85 -1.70 -10.94
C LEU A 203 5.22 -1.77 -11.61
N VAL A 204 5.23 -2.18 -12.87
CA VAL A 204 6.45 -2.27 -13.69
C VAL A 204 6.68 -0.96 -14.44
N ASP A 205 5.61 -0.44 -15.05
CA ASP A 205 5.68 0.77 -15.85
C ASP A 205 4.32 1.47 -15.92
N VAL A 206 4.34 2.77 -16.22
CA VAL A 206 3.15 3.56 -16.45
C VAL A 206 3.36 4.51 -17.62
N ASP A 207 2.50 4.40 -18.61
CA ASP A 207 2.40 5.34 -19.73
C ASP A 207 1.23 6.28 -19.48
N LEU A 208 1.54 7.53 -19.16
CA LEU A 208 0.55 8.54 -18.86
C LEU A 208 -0.04 9.19 -20.13
N ASP A 209 0.61 9.03 -21.28
CA ASP A 209 0.09 9.54 -22.54
C ASP A 209 -1.09 8.68 -23.03
N THR A 210 -0.96 7.37 -22.89
CA THR A 210 -2.05 6.40 -23.15
C THR A 210 -2.92 6.13 -21.93
N MET A 211 -2.49 6.51 -20.72
CA MET A 211 -3.09 6.16 -19.44
C MET A 211 -3.15 4.64 -19.27
N THR A 212 -2.04 3.97 -19.50
CA THR A 212 -1.88 2.53 -19.35
C THR A 212 -0.81 2.21 -18.30
N ALA A 213 -1.09 1.28 -17.41
CA ALA A 213 -0.12 0.79 -16.44
C ALA A 213 0.15 -0.70 -16.66
N THR A 214 1.42 -1.07 -16.62
CA THR A 214 1.87 -2.47 -16.73
C THR A 214 2.18 -3.00 -15.33
N PHE A 215 1.54 -4.10 -14.97
CA PHE A 215 1.73 -4.77 -13.69
C PHE A 215 2.30 -6.17 -13.87
N LYS A 216 3.21 -6.54 -12.98
CA LYS A 216 3.61 -7.93 -12.77
C LYS A 216 2.63 -8.57 -11.77
N THR A 217 1.93 -9.62 -12.18
CA THR A 217 0.87 -10.27 -11.37
C THR A 217 0.52 -11.64 -11.94
N ARG A 218 -0.05 -12.50 -11.10
CA ARG A 218 -0.66 -13.77 -11.53
C ARG A 218 -2.11 -13.60 -12.00
N PHE A 219 -2.75 -12.51 -11.63
CA PHE A 219 -4.16 -12.28 -11.94
C PHE A 219 -4.36 -11.87 -13.41
N GLN A 220 -5.22 -12.59 -14.12
CA GLN A 220 -5.56 -12.34 -15.53
C GLN A 220 -7.06 -12.01 -15.75
N GLY A 221 -7.85 -11.94 -14.67
CA GLY A 221 -9.28 -11.61 -14.72
C GLY A 221 -9.56 -10.12 -14.97
N GLU A 222 -10.81 -9.71 -15.09
CA GLU A 222 -11.21 -8.30 -15.28
C GLU A 222 -10.84 -7.44 -14.07
N VAL A 223 -10.21 -6.28 -14.31
CA VAL A 223 -9.84 -5.32 -13.26
C VAL A 223 -10.88 -4.21 -13.19
N ARG A 224 -11.43 -3.95 -12.02
CA ARG A 224 -12.38 -2.85 -11.75
C ARG A 224 -11.77 -1.69 -10.99
N LYS A 225 -10.74 -1.95 -10.20
CA LYS A 225 -10.05 -0.93 -9.42
C LYS A 225 -8.57 -1.29 -9.27
N VAL A 226 -7.72 -0.27 -9.25
CA VAL A 226 -6.30 -0.39 -8.87
C VAL A 226 -6.09 0.37 -7.56
N ILE A 227 -5.50 -0.30 -6.57
CA ILE A 227 -5.11 0.30 -5.29
C ILE A 227 -3.59 0.31 -5.25
N PHE A 228 -2.99 1.50 -5.27
CA PHE A 228 -1.56 1.66 -5.09
C PHE A 228 -1.20 1.64 -3.60
N GLY A 229 -0.20 0.84 -3.26
CA GLY A 229 0.26 0.65 -1.90
C GLY A 229 1.31 1.69 -1.47
N ARG A 230 1.91 1.42 -0.30
CA ARG A 230 2.95 2.27 0.30
C ARG A 230 4.27 1.52 0.49
N VAL A 231 4.48 0.50 -0.29
CA VAL A 231 5.70 -0.31 -0.28
C VAL A 231 6.26 -0.33 -1.68
N LYS A 232 7.52 0.03 -1.83
CA LYS A 232 8.27 -0.10 -3.06
C LYS A 232 9.25 -1.25 -2.91
N LEU A 233 9.26 -2.12 -3.90
CA LEU A 233 10.22 -3.21 -4.01
C LEU A 233 11.28 -2.85 -5.05
N GLY A 234 12.52 -3.03 -4.69
CA GLY A 234 13.66 -2.97 -5.60
C GLY A 234 13.97 -4.33 -6.23
N GLU A 235 15.20 -4.47 -6.68
CA GLU A 235 15.73 -5.72 -7.21
C GLU A 235 15.58 -6.86 -6.19
N GLU A 236 15.40 -8.09 -6.68
CA GLU A 236 15.17 -9.28 -5.84
C GLU A 236 13.99 -9.15 -4.85
N TYR A 237 13.04 -8.26 -5.12
CA TYR A 237 11.86 -8.00 -4.27
C TYR A 237 12.21 -7.57 -2.85
N HIS A 238 13.32 -6.88 -2.66
CA HIS A 238 13.62 -6.24 -1.38
C HIS A 238 12.81 -4.98 -1.19
N GLU A 239 12.28 -4.77 0.01
CA GLU A 239 11.58 -3.55 0.37
C GLU A 239 12.56 -2.37 0.47
N GLU A 240 12.52 -1.44 -0.48
CA GLU A 240 13.37 -0.24 -0.50
C GLU A 240 12.75 0.89 0.31
N ILE A 241 11.45 1.11 0.13
CA ILE A 241 10.72 2.21 0.75
C ILE A 241 9.48 1.65 1.44
N ARG A 242 9.29 2.09 2.70
CA ARG A 242 8.05 1.91 3.45
C ARG A 242 7.57 3.28 3.88
N GLY A 243 6.34 3.63 3.58
CA GLY A 243 5.77 4.90 4.01
C GLY A 243 4.96 5.58 2.91
N ARG A 244 4.98 6.91 2.91
CA ARG A 244 4.22 7.69 1.93
C ARG A 244 4.96 7.67 0.60
N ILE A 245 4.58 6.73 -0.26
CA ILE A 245 4.99 6.74 -1.67
C ILE A 245 3.92 7.53 -2.40
N LEU A 246 4.35 8.55 -3.12
CA LEU A 246 3.47 9.29 -4.02
C LEU A 246 3.48 8.57 -5.37
N VAL A 247 2.32 8.16 -5.81
CA VAL A 247 2.09 7.53 -7.12
C VAL A 247 1.06 8.33 -7.89
#